data_5de669a0e21c40381bc3fb8f86335eca
#
_entry.id   5de669a0e21c40381bc3fb8f86335eca
#
_cell.length_a   1.000
_cell.length_b   1.000
_cell.length_c   1.000
_cell.angle_alpha   90.00
_cell.angle_beta   90.00
_cell.angle_gamma   90.00
#
_symmetry.space_group_name_H-M   'P 1'
#
loop_
_entity.id
_entity.type
_entity.pdbx_description
1 polymer ?
#
loop_
_entity_poly.entity_id
_entity_poly.type
_entity_poly.pdbx_seq_one_letter_code
_entity_poly.pdbx_strand_id
1 'polypeptide(L)'
;MLKKLLLICLLLLSICSTAFASGSDNLRVALVYGQYSAEISCDDEFTVEDLATGKLSTLPEGKYFLNVKEGKLTMGEHIFSNKIEINRFEGKSLPQINKRRYAGSLQAQVQGDRLLINNVVNLELYLCSVLPSKTMPIWPDEAIKAQAIAARSYARYMMWQNANEAYDITANDKELTYQGTGAEKAAISKFIKATTGQILVDNAGNPAQAVTTSSTGGKTASAKEVWGREVS
;
A
#
# COMPACT_ATOMS: atom_id res chain seq x y z
N MET A 1 22.04 -27.19 -43.16
CA MET A 1 21.55 -27.55 -41.84
C MET A 1 22.07 -26.59 -40.74
N LEU A 2 23.35 -26.25 -40.72
CA LEU A 2 23.97 -25.38 -39.70
C LEU A 2 23.36 -23.98 -39.62
N LYS A 3 23.01 -23.34 -40.75
CA LYS A 3 22.35 -21.99 -40.77
C LYS A 3 20.93 -21.99 -40.15
N LYS A 4 20.17 -23.11 -40.31
CA LYS A 4 18.83 -23.24 -39.67
C LYS A 4 18.94 -23.47 -38.18
N LEU A 5 19.98 -24.18 -37.72
CA LEU A 5 20.24 -24.42 -36.31
C LEU A 5 20.65 -23.11 -35.61
N LEU A 6 21.49 -22.28 -36.28
CA LEU A 6 21.91 -20.98 -35.76
C LEU A 6 20.72 -19.98 -35.61
N LEU A 7 19.80 -20.03 -36.59
CA LEU A 7 18.58 -19.18 -36.55
C LEU A 7 17.63 -19.57 -35.41
N ILE A 8 17.51 -20.87 -35.13
CA ILE A 8 16.69 -21.37 -34.01
C ILE A 8 17.31 -21.02 -32.65
N CYS A 9 18.65 -21.09 -32.53
CA CYS A 9 19.35 -20.63 -31.33
C CYS A 9 19.22 -19.12 -31.11
N LEU A 10 19.24 -18.29 -32.17
CA LEU A 10 19.01 -16.85 -32.07
C LEU A 10 17.56 -16.51 -31.69
N LEU A 11 16.57 -17.28 -32.16
CA LEU A 11 15.17 -17.12 -31.77
C LEU A 11 14.90 -17.53 -30.30
N LEU A 12 15.63 -18.51 -29.78
CA LEU A 12 15.51 -18.95 -28.38
C LEU A 12 16.20 -18.01 -27.41
N LEU A 13 17.20 -17.23 -27.83
CA LEU A 13 17.83 -16.19 -27.00
C LEU A 13 17.00 -14.91 -26.88
N SER A 14 16.02 -14.70 -27.78
CA SER A 14 15.16 -13.50 -27.70
C SER A 14 13.94 -13.64 -26.79
N ILE A 15 13.73 -14.79 -26.13
CA ILE A 15 12.59 -15.04 -25.22
C ILE A 15 13.04 -15.01 -23.74
N CYS A 16 14.23 -14.53 -23.45
CA CYS A 16 14.56 -14.14 -22.08
C CYS A 16 14.01 -12.72 -21.81
N SER A 17 12.72 -12.53 -22.08
CA SER A 17 11.94 -11.48 -21.45
C SER A 17 11.92 -11.82 -19.98
N THR A 18 12.68 -11.08 -19.19
CA THR A 18 12.49 -11.04 -17.74
C THR A 18 11.01 -10.74 -17.53
N ALA A 19 10.19 -11.75 -17.32
CA ALA A 19 8.91 -11.59 -16.69
C ALA A 19 9.22 -11.04 -15.29
N PHE A 20 9.35 -9.72 -15.18
CA PHE A 20 9.02 -9.08 -13.93
C PHE A 20 7.59 -9.53 -13.66
N ALA A 21 7.43 -10.45 -12.72
CA ALA A 21 6.15 -10.75 -12.17
C ALA A 21 5.57 -9.38 -11.81
N SER A 22 4.52 -8.98 -12.54
CA SER A 22 3.72 -7.80 -12.21
C SER A 22 3.04 -8.12 -10.89
N GLY A 23 3.80 -8.04 -9.81
CA GLY A 23 3.24 -8.01 -8.47
C GLY A 23 2.24 -6.85 -8.45
N SER A 24 1.10 -7.06 -7.89
CA SER A 24 0.09 -6.00 -7.69
C SER A 24 0.80 -4.75 -7.17
N ASP A 25 0.61 -3.60 -7.85
CA ASP A 25 1.08 -2.30 -7.37
C ASP A 25 0.26 -1.79 -6.18
N ASN A 26 -0.63 -2.64 -5.64
CA ASN A 26 -1.48 -2.32 -4.52
C ASN A 26 -0.81 -2.71 -3.20
N LEU A 27 -0.65 -1.72 -2.34
CA LEU A 27 -0.14 -1.82 -0.99
C LEU A 27 -1.30 -2.07 -0.01
N ARG A 28 -1.11 -2.98 0.95
CA ARG A 28 -2.06 -3.26 2.04
C ARG A 28 -1.63 -2.48 3.28
N VAL A 29 -2.34 -1.40 3.59
CA VAL A 29 -2.05 -0.54 4.75
C VAL A 29 -3.00 -0.85 5.88
N ALA A 30 -2.52 -1.39 7.01
CA ALA A 30 -3.37 -1.63 8.18
C ALA A 30 -3.79 -0.30 8.83
N LEU A 31 -5.08 0.01 8.73
CA LEU A 31 -5.71 1.21 9.32
C LEU A 31 -6.23 0.94 10.73
N VAL A 32 -6.82 -0.23 10.94
CA VAL A 32 -7.38 -0.70 12.21
C VAL A 32 -6.78 -2.07 12.47
N TYR A 33 -6.24 -2.26 13.66
CA TYR A 33 -5.62 -3.50 14.07
C TYR A 33 -5.90 -3.78 15.55
N GLY A 34 -6.34 -5.00 15.86
CA GLY A 34 -6.53 -5.46 17.22
C GLY A 34 -7.73 -4.84 17.96
N GLN A 35 -8.65 -4.18 17.25
CA GLN A 35 -9.89 -3.63 17.81
C GLN A 35 -11.07 -4.61 17.61
N TYR A 36 -12.16 -4.42 18.35
CA TYR A 36 -13.38 -5.22 18.17
C TYR A 36 -14.35 -4.61 17.17
N SER A 37 -14.23 -3.31 16.93
CA SER A 37 -15.14 -2.53 16.12
C SER A 37 -14.44 -1.35 15.46
N ALA A 38 -14.96 -0.91 14.31
CA ALA A 38 -14.56 0.33 13.64
C ALA A 38 -15.76 1.00 12.98
N GLU A 39 -15.80 2.33 12.99
CA GLU A 39 -16.77 3.12 12.23
C GLU A 39 -16.32 3.23 10.79
N ILE A 40 -17.20 2.79 9.87
CA ILE A 40 -17.07 2.97 8.43
C ILE A 40 -18.19 3.90 7.99
N SER A 41 -17.89 4.87 7.14
CA SER A 41 -18.91 5.70 6.53
C SER A 41 -18.63 5.92 5.04
N CYS A 42 -19.73 6.02 4.29
CA CYS A 42 -19.73 6.37 2.87
C CYS A 42 -20.78 7.45 2.64
N ASP A 43 -20.41 8.45 1.83
CA ASP A 43 -21.33 9.54 1.48
C ASP A 43 -22.22 9.20 0.26
N ASP A 44 -22.06 8.01 -0.29
CA ASP A 44 -22.83 7.43 -1.39
C ASP A 44 -23.05 5.93 -1.14
N GLU A 45 -23.97 5.35 -1.90
CA GLU A 45 -24.15 3.90 -1.97
C GLU A 45 -22.83 3.18 -2.30
N PHE A 46 -22.58 2.05 -1.65
CA PHE A 46 -21.35 1.28 -1.79
C PHE A 46 -21.62 -0.21 -1.80
N THR A 47 -20.67 -0.98 -2.32
CA THR A 47 -20.72 -2.45 -2.34
C THR A 47 -19.82 -3.06 -1.29
N VAL A 48 -20.31 -4.14 -0.70
CA VAL A 48 -19.56 -5.04 0.17
C VAL A 48 -19.55 -6.42 -0.47
N GLU A 49 -18.36 -6.90 -0.79
CA GLU A 49 -18.13 -8.25 -1.27
C GLU A 49 -17.70 -9.14 -0.12
N ASP A 50 -18.41 -10.22 0.11
CA ASP A 50 -18.00 -11.30 1.01
C ASP A 50 -16.98 -12.18 0.26
N LEU A 51 -15.71 -12.08 0.62
CA LEU A 51 -14.63 -12.73 -0.13
C LEU A 51 -14.57 -14.25 0.03
N ALA A 52 -15.28 -14.82 0.99
CA ALA A 52 -15.39 -16.27 1.13
C ALA A 52 -16.48 -16.87 0.25
N THR A 53 -17.54 -16.11 -0.01
CA THR A 53 -18.71 -16.59 -0.77
C THR A 53 -18.86 -15.95 -2.14
N GLY A 54 -18.15 -14.84 -2.41
CA GLY A 54 -18.31 -14.02 -3.61
C GLY A 54 -19.63 -13.23 -3.65
N LYS A 55 -20.40 -13.23 -2.55
CA LYS A 55 -21.68 -12.53 -2.49
C LYS A 55 -21.46 -11.03 -2.43
N LEU A 56 -22.09 -10.31 -3.35
CA LEU A 56 -22.15 -8.85 -3.33
C LEU A 56 -23.40 -8.38 -2.59
N SER A 57 -23.24 -7.37 -1.76
CA SER A 57 -24.31 -6.65 -1.08
C SER A 57 -24.13 -5.16 -1.30
N THR A 58 -25.19 -4.48 -1.70
CA THR A 58 -25.21 -3.02 -1.86
C THR A 58 -25.83 -2.40 -0.62
N LEU A 59 -25.12 -1.45 -0.02
CA LEU A 59 -25.57 -0.72 1.17
C LEU A 59 -25.78 0.76 0.80
N PRO A 60 -26.80 1.42 1.35
CA PRO A 60 -27.02 2.85 1.16
C PRO A 60 -25.91 3.67 1.82
N GLU A 61 -25.85 4.96 1.47
CA GLU A 61 -25.01 5.93 2.18
C GLU A 61 -25.28 5.90 3.69
N GLY A 62 -24.26 6.17 4.49
CA GLY A 62 -24.44 6.20 5.93
C GLY A 62 -23.19 5.84 6.73
N LYS A 63 -23.44 5.70 8.03
CA LYS A 63 -22.45 5.27 9.01
C LYS A 63 -22.78 3.90 9.53
N TYR A 64 -21.79 3.05 9.55
CA TYR A 64 -21.89 1.66 9.95
C TYR A 64 -20.79 1.32 10.95
N PHE A 65 -21.13 0.53 11.96
CA PHE A 65 -20.13 -0.10 12.81
C PHE A 65 -19.85 -1.51 12.27
N LEU A 66 -18.62 -1.72 11.83
CA LEU A 66 -18.13 -3.05 11.50
C LEU A 66 -17.63 -3.71 12.79
N ASN A 67 -18.22 -4.82 13.16
CA ASN A 67 -17.91 -5.55 14.39
C ASN A 67 -17.50 -6.99 14.11
N VAL A 68 -16.72 -7.56 15.01
CA VAL A 68 -16.46 -9.02 15.05
C VAL A 68 -17.41 -9.68 16.05
N LYS A 69 -18.16 -10.67 15.57
CA LYS A 69 -19.05 -11.49 16.41
C LYS A 69 -18.97 -12.95 15.97
N GLU A 70 -18.59 -13.84 16.89
CA GLU A 70 -18.51 -15.28 16.64
C GLU A 70 -17.71 -15.66 15.38
N GLY A 71 -16.56 -15.01 15.18
CA GLY A 71 -15.70 -15.24 14.02
C GLY A 71 -16.22 -14.70 12.69
N LYS A 72 -17.29 -13.92 12.70
CA LYS A 72 -17.92 -13.28 11.54
C LYS A 72 -17.85 -11.76 11.63
N LEU A 73 -17.97 -11.10 10.47
CA LEU A 73 -18.09 -9.65 10.38
C LEU A 73 -19.58 -9.27 10.32
N THR A 74 -19.96 -8.25 11.10
CA THR A 74 -21.33 -7.72 11.09
C THR A 74 -21.31 -6.22 10.85
N MET A 75 -22.23 -5.73 10.00
CA MET A 75 -22.38 -4.31 9.66
C MET A 75 -23.87 -3.96 9.59
N GLY A 76 -24.39 -3.26 10.61
CA GLY A 76 -25.84 -3.11 10.79
C GLY A 76 -26.52 -4.47 10.95
N GLU A 77 -27.52 -4.74 10.11
CA GLU A 77 -28.24 -6.04 10.07
C GLU A 77 -27.55 -7.09 9.19
N HIS A 78 -26.50 -6.71 8.46
CA HIS A 78 -25.78 -7.60 7.55
C HIS A 78 -24.74 -8.44 8.30
N ILE A 79 -24.73 -9.74 8.00
CA ILE A 79 -23.75 -10.70 8.51
C ILE A 79 -22.97 -11.23 7.32
N PHE A 80 -21.65 -11.14 7.41
CA PHE A 80 -20.70 -11.60 6.40
C PHE A 80 -19.83 -12.72 6.98
N SER A 81 -19.06 -13.36 6.13
CA SER A 81 -18.02 -14.28 6.56
C SER A 81 -16.89 -13.56 7.34
N ASN A 82 -15.76 -14.21 7.48
CA ASN A 82 -14.61 -13.66 8.21
C ASN A 82 -13.78 -12.64 7.41
N LYS A 83 -14.10 -12.42 6.12
CA LYS A 83 -13.36 -11.47 5.26
C LYS A 83 -14.27 -10.83 4.22
N ILE A 84 -14.20 -9.50 4.13
CA ILE A 84 -14.97 -8.70 3.16
C ILE A 84 -14.08 -7.67 2.47
N GLU A 85 -14.53 -7.23 1.30
CA GLU A 85 -13.99 -6.04 0.64
C GLU A 85 -15.10 -5.01 0.45
N ILE A 86 -14.81 -3.77 0.84
CA ILE A 86 -15.71 -2.63 0.72
C ILE A 86 -15.20 -1.79 -0.43
N ASN A 87 -15.99 -1.75 -1.50
CA ASN A 87 -15.69 -1.03 -2.72
C ASN A 87 -16.68 0.10 -2.92
N ARG A 88 -16.22 1.19 -3.52
CA ARG A 88 -17.09 2.23 -4.05
C ARG A 88 -17.53 1.90 -5.47
N PHE A 89 -18.69 2.34 -5.87
CA PHE A 89 -19.04 2.41 -7.29
C PHE A 89 -18.18 3.48 -7.99
N GLU A 90 -17.89 3.28 -9.25
CA GLU A 90 -17.18 4.24 -10.08
C GLU A 90 -17.86 5.63 -10.02
N GLY A 91 -17.08 6.68 -9.82
CA GLY A 91 -17.58 8.05 -9.69
C GLY A 91 -18.20 8.42 -8.35
N LYS A 92 -18.28 7.50 -7.39
CA LYS A 92 -18.82 7.72 -6.04
C LYS A 92 -17.77 8.18 -5.04
N SER A 93 -18.23 8.62 -3.86
CA SER A 93 -17.38 9.07 -2.77
C SER A 93 -16.47 7.97 -2.23
N LEU A 94 -15.32 8.37 -1.71
CA LEU A 94 -14.38 7.45 -1.09
C LEU A 94 -14.88 6.96 0.27
N PRO A 95 -14.68 5.69 0.62
CA PRO A 95 -15.00 5.17 1.95
C PRO A 95 -14.15 5.87 3.01
N GLN A 96 -14.72 6.01 4.20
CA GLN A 96 -14.08 6.63 5.35
C GLN A 96 -13.94 5.63 6.49
N ILE A 97 -12.81 5.69 7.17
CA ILE A 97 -12.57 5.06 8.47
C ILE A 97 -12.23 6.17 9.46
N ASN A 98 -12.95 6.24 10.56
CA ASN A 98 -12.72 7.24 11.61
C ASN A 98 -12.65 8.67 11.01
N LYS A 99 -13.57 9.00 10.10
CA LYS A 99 -13.71 10.31 9.43
C LYS A 99 -12.58 10.66 8.44
N ARG A 100 -11.71 9.73 8.09
CA ARG A 100 -10.67 9.92 7.07
C ARG A 100 -11.03 9.15 5.81
N ARG A 101 -10.92 9.81 4.66
CA ARG A 101 -11.17 9.22 3.34
C ARG A 101 -9.94 8.51 2.82
N TYR A 102 -10.16 7.35 2.17
CA TYR A 102 -9.10 6.52 1.63
C TYR A 102 -9.35 6.19 0.16
N ALA A 103 -8.34 6.37 -0.69
CA ALA A 103 -8.37 5.90 -2.07
C ALA A 103 -8.27 4.36 -2.11
N GLY A 104 -8.73 3.75 -3.21
CA GLY A 104 -8.75 2.29 -3.34
C GLY A 104 -9.92 1.65 -2.59
N SER A 105 -9.73 0.41 -2.12
CA SER A 105 -10.73 -0.35 -1.38
C SER A 105 -10.35 -0.55 0.09
N LEU A 106 -11.32 -0.97 0.91
CA LEU A 106 -11.09 -1.37 2.29
C LEU A 106 -11.34 -2.87 2.42
N GLN A 107 -10.33 -3.63 2.80
CA GLN A 107 -10.48 -5.04 3.14
C GLN A 107 -10.53 -5.20 4.66
N ALA A 108 -11.61 -5.78 5.15
CA ALA A 108 -11.75 -6.11 6.56
C ALA A 108 -11.73 -7.63 6.77
N GLN A 109 -11.04 -8.06 7.81
CA GLN A 109 -10.98 -9.47 8.16
C GLN A 109 -10.96 -9.68 9.68
N VAL A 110 -11.46 -10.85 10.09
CA VAL A 110 -11.33 -11.34 11.45
C VAL A 110 -9.95 -11.95 11.64
N GLN A 111 -9.24 -11.52 12.67
CA GLN A 111 -7.93 -12.05 13.05
C GLN A 111 -7.99 -12.47 14.54
N GLY A 112 -8.16 -13.77 14.78
CA GLY A 112 -8.55 -14.28 16.09
C GLY A 112 -9.97 -13.82 16.45
N ASP A 113 -10.11 -13.00 17.49
CA ASP A 113 -11.35 -12.35 17.93
C ASP A 113 -11.39 -10.84 17.62
N ARG A 114 -10.44 -10.36 16.85
CA ARG A 114 -10.20 -8.94 16.57
C ARG A 114 -10.39 -8.60 15.10
N LEU A 115 -10.62 -7.32 14.87
CA LEU A 115 -10.77 -6.72 13.56
C LEU A 115 -9.42 -6.24 13.03
N LEU A 116 -9.12 -6.60 11.78
CA LEU A 116 -8.10 -5.97 10.96
C LEU A 116 -8.80 -5.33 9.75
N ILE A 117 -8.54 -4.04 9.52
CA ILE A 117 -8.97 -3.34 8.30
C ILE A 117 -7.74 -2.81 7.58
N ASN A 118 -7.55 -3.27 6.37
CA ASN A 118 -6.54 -2.77 5.44
C ASN A 118 -7.17 -1.82 4.43
N ASN A 119 -6.49 -0.73 4.13
CA ASN A 119 -6.69 -0.02 2.88
C ASN A 119 -5.82 -0.68 1.80
N VAL A 120 -6.44 -1.13 0.73
CA VAL A 120 -5.76 -1.66 -0.45
C VAL A 120 -5.69 -0.53 -1.47
N VAL A 121 -4.51 0.03 -1.64
CA VAL A 121 -4.31 1.27 -2.39
C VAL A 121 -3.13 1.15 -3.34
N ASN A 122 -3.25 1.74 -4.54
CA ASN A 122 -2.13 1.84 -5.45
C ASN A 122 -0.96 2.59 -4.80
N LEU A 123 0.26 2.09 -4.97
CA LEU A 123 1.47 2.61 -4.33
C LEU A 123 1.70 4.11 -4.63
N GLU A 124 1.46 4.56 -5.86
CA GLU A 124 1.65 5.98 -6.22
C GLU A 124 0.63 6.88 -5.51
N LEU A 125 -0.62 6.44 -5.36
CA LEU A 125 -1.64 7.16 -4.58
C LEU A 125 -1.29 7.18 -3.08
N TYR A 126 -0.79 6.08 -2.55
CA TYR A 126 -0.28 6.04 -1.18
C TYR A 126 0.84 7.06 -0.95
N LEU A 127 1.81 7.15 -1.88
CA LEU A 127 2.89 8.12 -1.79
C LEU A 127 2.39 9.57 -1.84
N CYS A 128 1.34 9.87 -2.61
CA CYS A 128 0.72 11.20 -2.62
C CYS A 128 0.20 11.62 -1.24
N SER A 129 -0.22 10.66 -0.41
CA SER A 129 -0.69 10.91 0.95
C SER A 129 0.45 11.04 1.97
N VAL A 130 1.51 10.23 1.87
CA VAL A 130 2.56 10.17 2.90
C VAL A 130 3.68 11.18 2.67
N LEU A 131 4.05 11.45 1.41
CA LEU A 131 5.20 12.28 1.08
C LEU A 131 5.05 13.75 1.54
N PRO A 132 3.86 14.38 1.48
CA PRO A 132 3.67 15.76 1.95
C PRO A 132 3.98 15.98 3.43
N SER A 133 3.99 14.93 4.25
CA SER A 133 4.39 15.01 5.67
C SER A 133 5.92 14.98 5.86
N LYS A 134 6.65 14.50 4.86
CA LYS A 134 8.11 14.30 4.88
C LYS A 134 8.87 15.34 4.04
N THR A 135 8.16 16.14 3.22
CA THR A 135 8.75 17.12 2.30
C THR A 135 8.05 18.46 2.42
N MET A 136 8.77 19.52 2.05
CA MET A 136 8.19 20.86 1.92
C MET A 136 8.25 21.30 0.45
N PRO A 137 7.20 21.99 -0.06
CA PRO A 137 7.19 22.47 -1.45
C PRO A 137 8.33 23.44 -1.81
N ILE A 138 8.98 24.03 -0.81
CA ILE A 138 10.13 24.94 -0.97
C ILE A 138 11.45 24.18 -1.23
N TRP A 139 11.48 22.85 -1.01
CA TRP A 139 12.69 22.08 -1.29
C TRP A 139 13.01 22.08 -2.79
N PRO A 140 14.29 21.94 -3.17
CA PRO A 140 14.67 21.73 -4.57
C PRO A 140 13.93 20.56 -5.18
N ASP A 141 13.50 20.68 -6.43
CA ASP A 141 12.71 19.67 -7.15
C ASP A 141 13.37 18.27 -7.11
N GLU A 142 14.69 18.22 -7.31
CA GLU A 142 15.43 16.95 -7.28
C GLU A 142 15.50 16.32 -5.89
N ALA A 143 15.48 17.10 -4.82
CA ALA A 143 15.40 16.58 -3.46
C ALA A 143 14.03 15.95 -3.19
N ILE A 144 12.94 16.53 -3.68
CA ILE A 144 11.60 15.96 -3.57
C ILE A 144 11.48 14.66 -4.39
N LYS A 145 12.06 14.64 -5.60
CA LYS A 145 12.13 13.43 -6.44
C LYS A 145 12.92 12.31 -5.75
N ALA A 146 14.08 12.63 -5.19
CA ALA A 146 14.90 11.67 -4.46
C ALA A 146 14.15 11.08 -3.24
N GLN A 147 13.43 11.94 -2.50
CA GLN A 147 12.59 11.49 -1.38
C GLN A 147 11.43 10.60 -1.86
N ALA A 148 10.83 10.89 -3.02
CA ALA A 148 9.79 10.05 -3.61
C ALA A 148 10.32 8.66 -3.98
N ILE A 149 11.52 8.58 -4.58
CA ILE A 149 12.19 7.32 -4.90
C ILE A 149 12.52 6.54 -3.62
N ALA A 150 13.06 7.19 -2.59
CA ALA A 150 13.38 6.54 -1.31
C ALA A 150 12.12 5.99 -0.63
N ALA A 151 11.05 6.80 -0.53
CA ALA A 151 9.78 6.38 0.07
C ALA A 151 9.13 5.21 -0.69
N ARG A 152 9.19 5.23 -2.04
CA ARG A 152 8.70 4.13 -2.87
C ARG A 152 9.50 2.86 -2.65
N SER A 153 10.83 2.97 -2.55
CA SER A 153 11.74 1.84 -2.28
C SER A 153 11.42 1.21 -0.95
N TYR A 154 11.25 2.01 0.10
CA TYR A 154 10.86 1.51 1.42
C TYR A 154 9.50 0.81 1.40
N ALA A 155 8.48 1.40 0.77
CA ALA A 155 7.17 0.77 0.66
C ALA A 155 7.24 -0.56 -0.12
N ARG A 156 7.99 -0.63 -1.23
CA ARG A 156 8.25 -1.87 -1.98
C ARG A 156 9.00 -2.91 -1.13
N TYR A 157 9.98 -2.48 -0.36
CA TYR A 157 10.67 -3.34 0.58
C TYR A 157 9.70 -3.96 1.60
N MET A 158 8.80 -3.15 2.18
CA MET A 158 7.79 -3.64 3.12
C MET A 158 6.80 -4.61 2.47
N MET A 159 6.35 -4.33 1.23
CA MET A 159 5.52 -5.26 0.45
C MET A 159 6.23 -6.61 0.22
N TRP A 160 7.51 -6.56 -0.11
CA TRP A 160 8.31 -7.77 -0.32
C TRP A 160 8.53 -8.56 0.97
N GLN A 161 8.90 -7.90 2.06
CA GLN A 161 9.11 -8.53 3.36
C GLN A 161 7.84 -9.15 3.94
N ASN A 162 6.70 -8.49 3.75
CA ASN A 162 5.42 -8.85 4.35
C ASN A 162 4.45 -9.49 3.34
N ALA A 163 4.97 -10.04 2.24
CA ALA A 163 4.14 -10.63 1.18
C ALA A 163 3.17 -11.72 1.68
N ASN A 164 3.58 -12.47 2.70
CA ASN A 164 2.78 -13.55 3.31
C ASN A 164 2.04 -13.10 4.59
N GLU A 165 2.19 -11.84 4.99
CA GLU A 165 1.53 -11.28 6.17
C GLU A 165 0.13 -10.73 5.83
N ALA A 166 -0.65 -10.46 6.85
CA ALA A 166 -2.01 -9.94 6.69
C ALA A 166 -2.05 -8.48 6.16
N TYR A 167 -0.96 -7.76 6.25
CA TYR A 167 -0.76 -6.40 5.72
C TYR A 167 0.73 -6.16 5.42
N ASP A 168 1.01 -5.14 4.61
CA ASP A 168 2.38 -4.78 4.23
C ASP A 168 2.99 -3.76 5.18
N ILE A 169 2.21 -2.76 5.59
CA ILE A 169 2.64 -1.65 6.45
C ILE A 169 1.46 -1.18 7.32
N THR A 170 1.75 -0.53 8.44
CA THR A 170 0.71 0.12 9.26
C THR A 170 0.54 1.59 8.89
N ALA A 171 -0.64 2.15 9.11
CA ALA A 171 -0.88 3.58 8.87
C ALA A 171 -0.02 4.51 9.75
N ASN A 172 0.42 4.02 10.90
CA ASN A 172 1.29 4.73 11.84
C ASN A 172 2.76 4.31 11.72
N ASP A 173 3.17 3.80 10.55
CA ASP A 173 4.57 3.47 10.31
C ASP A 173 5.47 4.68 10.57
N LYS A 174 6.64 4.44 11.19
CA LYS A 174 7.56 5.50 11.61
C LYS A 174 8.17 6.25 10.41
N GLU A 175 8.38 5.52 9.31
CA GLU A 175 8.94 6.10 8.10
C GLU A 175 7.87 6.77 7.25
N LEU A 176 6.66 6.19 7.14
CA LEU A 176 5.61 6.62 6.23
C LEU A 176 4.25 6.69 6.91
N THR A 177 3.97 7.75 7.65
CA THR A 177 2.66 7.96 8.29
C THR A 177 1.58 8.23 7.25
N TYR A 178 0.55 7.38 7.20
CA TYR A 178 -0.53 7.44 6.22
C TYR A 178 -1.81 8.04 6.81
N GLN A 179 -2.30 9.12 6.21
CA GLN A 179 -3.48 9.86 6.70
C GLN A 179 -4.66 9.86 5.71
N GLY A 180 -4.59 9.07 4.65
CA GLY A 180 -5.60 9.05 3.60
C GLY A 180 -5.48 10.25 2.65
N THR A 181 -6.51 10.46 1.82
CA THR A 181 -6.47 11.45 0.70
C THR A 181 -6.43 12.90 1.15
N GLY A 182 -6.83 13.21 2.38
CA GLY A 182 -6.82 14.59 2.91
C GLY A 182 -5.44 15.20 3.11
N ALA A 183 -4.37 14.40 3.08
CA ALA A 183 -2.98 14.85 3.23
C ALA A 183 -2.31 15.21 1.89
N GLU A 184 -2.95 14.94 0.75
CA GLU A 184 -2.39 15.13 -0.58
C GLU A 184 -2.13 16.61 -0.91
N LYS A 185 -1.01 16.87 -1.57
CA LYS A 185 -0.62 18.21 -2.06
C LYS A 185 -0.20 18.14 -3.52
N ALA A 186 -0.93 18.79 -4.41
CA ALA A 186 -0.66 18.79 -5.85
C ALA A 186 0.78 19.23 -6.17
N ALA A 187 1.34 20.17 -5.41
CA ALA A 187 2.72 20.64 -5.55
C ALA A 187 3.77 19.53 -5.36
N ILE A 188 3.46 18.49 -4.56
CA ILE A 188 4.34 17.35 -4.30
C ILE A 188 4.02 16.20 -5.25
N SER A 189 2.73 15.94 -5.54
CA SER A 189 2.27 14.83 -6.36
C SER A 189 2.86 14.82 -7.78
N LYS A 190 3.18 16.00 -8.36
CA LYS A 190 3.84 16.09 -9.66
C LYS A 190 5.23 15.41 -9.68
N PHE A 191 5.99 15.47 -8.57
CA PHE A 191 7.31 14.84 -8.47
C PHE A 191 7.23 13.34 -8.26
N ILE A 192 6.20 12.86 -7.53
CA ILE A 192 5.90 11.43 -7.41
C ILE A 192 5.63 10.87 -8.80
N LYS A 193 4.75 11.53 -9.57
CA LYS A 193 4.43 11.15 -10.95
C LYS A 193 5.65 11.17 -11.88
N ALA A 194 6.54 12.15 -11.74
CA ALA A 194 7.76 12.27 -12.55
C ALA A 194 8.79 11.16 -12.28
N THR A 195 8.68 10.47 -11.13
CA THR A 195 9.56 9.37 -10.73
C THR A 195 8.83 8.03 -10.63
N THR A 196 7.63 7.91 -11.22
CA THR A 196 6.81 6.69 -11.15
C THR A 196 7.63 5.45 -11.53
N GLY A 197 7.53 4.40 -10.71
CA GLY A 197 8.21 3.12 -10.91
C GLY A 197 9.71 3.10 -10.56
N GLN A 198 10.34 4.26 -10.29
CA GLN A 198 11.76 4.30 -9.91
C GLN A 198 11.94 3.91 -8.45
N ILE A 199 12.80 2.91 -8.20
CA ILE A 199 13.15 2.43 -6.86
C ILE A 199 14.65 2.22 -6.74
N LEU A 200 15.14 2.23 -5.51
CA LEU A 200 16.48 1.76 -5.15
C LEU A 200 16.41 0.24 -4.96
N VAL A 201 17.41 -0.46 -5.44
CA VAL A 201 17.56 -1.90 -5.26
C VAL A 201 18.91 -2.22 -4.65
N ASP A 202 18.99 -3.35 -3.96
CA ASP A 202 20.25 -3.92 -3.48
C ASP A 202 21.03 -4.62 -4.61
N ASN A 203 22.20 -5.18 -4.29
CA ASN A 203 23.04 -5.87 -5.25
C ASN A 203 22.39 -7.16 -5.84
N ALA A 204 21.38 -7.69 -5.19
CA ALA A 204 20.61 -8.85 -5.64
C ALA A 204 19.35 -8.46 -6.46
N GLY A 205 19.08 -7.17 -6.61
CA GLY A 205 17.90 -6.64 -7.32
C GLY A 205 16.64 -6.54 -6.48
N ASN A 206 16.71 -6.79 -5.16
CA ASN A 206 15.57 -6.62 -4.26
C ASN A 206 15.37 -5.14 -3.90
N PRO A 207 14.14 -4.71 -3.58
CA PRO A 207 13.90 -3.35 -3.10
C PRO A 207 14.75 -3.02 -1.87
N ALA A 208 15.44 -1.88 -1.88
CA ALA A 208 16.26 -1.45 -0.77
C ALA A 208 15.42 -0.97 0.42
N GLN A 209 15.87 -1.27 1.65
CA GLN A 209 15.30 -0.73 2.88
C GLN A 209 15.70 0.75 3.05
N ALA A 210 15.13 1.62 2.22
CA ALA A 210 15.47 3.04 2.17
C ALA A 210 14.84 3.83 3.32
N VAL A 211 15.38 3.66 4.53
CA VAL A 211 14.97 4.44 5.71
C VAL A 211 15.48 5.87 5.63
N THR A 212 14.76 6.79 6.27
CA THR A 212 15.09 8.22 6.27
C THR A 212 15.37 8.74 7.67
N THR A 213 16.19 9.79 7.75
CA THR A 213 16.43 10.52 9.00
C THR A 213 16.32 12.02 8.76
N SER A 214 15.82 12.75 9.75
CA SER A 214 15.72 14.20 9.67
C SER A 214 17.06 14.92 9.83
N SER A 215 18.05 14.28 10.50
CA SER A 215 19.39 14.83 10.70
C SER A 215 20.39 13.72 11.00
N THR A 216 21.58 13.85 10.44
CA THR A 216 22.70 12.93 10.66
C THR A 216 23.79 13.52 11.57
N GLY A 217 23.66 14.78 11.99
CA GLY A 217 24.70 15.46 12.74
C GLY A 217 26.01 15.66 11.94
N GLY A 218 25.91 15.63 10.59
CA GLY A 218 27.04 15.83 9.68
C GLY A 218 27.74 14.55 9.20
N LYS A 219 27.41 13.36 9.77
CA LYS A 219 27.94 12.07 9.35
C LYS A 219 26.88 10.98 9.49
N THR A 220 26.70 10.17 8.44
CA THR A 220 25.84 9.00 8.50
C THR A 220 26.54 7.84 9.21
N ALA A 221 25.79 7.09 10.02
CA ALA A 221 26.22 5.82 10.57
C ALA A 221 25.89 4.67 9.59
N SER A 222 26.68 3.60 9.61
CA SER A 222 26.37 2.41 8.81
C SER A 222 25.18 1.64 9.41
N ALA A 223 24.51 0.84 8.60
CA ALA A 223 23.45 -0.05 9.06
C ALA A 223 23.93 -0.99 10.17
N LYS A 224 25.18 -1.46 10.09
CA LYS A 224 25.81 -2.29 11.11
C LYS A 224 25.95 -1.57 12.45
N GLU A 225 26.34 -0.30 12.43
CA GLU A 225 26.45 0.50 13.66
C GLU A 225 25.08 0.79 14.29
N VAL A 226 24.05 1.01 13.49
CA VAL A 226 22.70 1.38 13.97
C VAL A 226 21.87 0.16 14.36
N TRP A 227 21.90 -0.92 13.55
CA TRP A 227 21.03 -2.09 13.70
C TRP A 227 21.77 -3.40 14.00
N GLY A 228 23.10 -3.38 14.14
CA GLY A 228 23.91 -4.56 14.42
C GLY A 228 23.98 -5.56 13.27
N ARG A 229 23.50 -5.23 12.08
CA ARG A 229 23.49 -6.08 10.89
C ARG A 229 23.89 -5.30 9.64
N GLU A 230 24.56 -5.99 8.71
CA GLU A 230 24.76 -5.44 7.37
C GLU A 230 23.39 -5.38 6.65
N VAL A 231 23.17 -4.33 5.86
CA VAL A 231 22.07 -4.19 4.92
C VAL A 231 22.73 -4.16 3.54
N SER A 232 22.43 -5.17 2.74
CA SER A 232 22.94 -5.32 1.38
C SER A 232 22.32 -4.33 0.41
#